data_b355f5a2f66869918ddc49663bbe4511
#
_entry.id   b355f5a2f66869918ddc49663bbe4511
#
_cell.length_a   1.000
_cell.length_b   1.000
_cell.length_c   1.000
_cell.angle_alpha   90.00
_cell.angle_beta   90.00
_cell.angle_gamma   90.00
#
_symmetry.space_group_name_H-M   'P 1'
#
loop_
_entity.id
_entity.type
_entity.pdbx_description
1 polymer ?
#
loop_
_entity_poly.entity_id
_entity_poly.type
_entity_poly.pdbx_seq_one_letter_code
_entity_poly.pdbx_strand_id
1 'polypeptide(L)'
;MTHKRFKFVHITPFNYQMKKIAALTMARNDSFFLEKWIDYYGKELGEENLYVFLDGNDQNLPANAGKSNITVRSHTQMSRSEGDKDRIALLSEFAATLFEQYDLVIGTDVDEFLAVDPKCNTSLSKYLSSLNIETSVSGLGVDVGQHSV
;
A
#
# COMPACT_ATOMS: atom_id res chain seq x y z
N MET A 1 50.81 24.69 4.82
CA MET A 1 49.80 23.91 4.10
C MET A 1 49.21 22.87 5.05
N THR A 2 48.01 23.11 5.58
CA THR A 2 47.37 22.26 6.58
C THR A 2 46.47 21.27 5.87
N HIS A 3 46.84 20.00 5.92
CA HIS A 3 46.02 18.90 5.35
C HIS A 3 44.80 18.67 6.26
N LYS A 4 43.62 19.07 5.81
CA LYS A 4 42.34 18.63 6.44
C LYS A 4 42.15 17.15 6.21
N ARG A 5 42.31 16.31 7.22
CA ARG A 5 41.91 14.90 7.21
C ARG A 5 40.36 14.85 7.27
N PHE A 6 39.73 14.38 6.21
CA PHE A 6 38.34 13.99 6.26
C PHE A 6 38.24 12.69 7.06
N LYS A 7 37.55 12.75 8.21
CA LYS A 7 37.16 11.54 8.93
C LYS A 7 35.89 10.99 8.23
N PHE A 8 36.03 9.87 7.56
CA PHE A 8 34.87 9.09 7.15
C PHE A 8 34.20 8.55 8.43
N VAL A 9 33.01 9.03 8.73
CA VAL A 9 32.16 8.41 9.75
C VAL A 9 31.68 7.10 9.13
N HIS A 10 32.14 5.98 9.66
CA HIS A 10 31.61 4.67 9.33
C HIS A 10 30.19 4.64 9.90
N ILE A 11 29.20 4.90 9.06
CA ILE A 11 27.80 4.62 9.40
C ILE A 11 27.69 3.11 9.33
N THR A 12 27.70 2.44 10.48
CA THR A 12 27.28 1.05 10.58
C THR A 12 25.90 0.95 9.95
N PRO A 13 25.66 0.00 9.00
CA PRO A 13 24.33 -0.17 8.46
C PRO A 13 23.39 -0.43 9.63
N PHE A 14 22.38 0.42 9.78
CA PHE A 14 21.32 0.24 10.76
C PHE A 14 20.69 -1.13 10.46
N ASN A 15 20.93 -2.09 11.33
CA ASN A 15 20.45 -3.45 11.19
C ASN A 15 18.97 -3.45 11.59
N TYR A 16 18.09 -2.86 10.73
CA TYR A 16 16.67 -2.95 10.96
C TYR A 16 16.15 -4.29 10.42
N GLN A 17 15.35 -4.95 11.22
CA GLN A 17 14.65 -6.14 10.78
C GLN A 17 13.61 -5.75 9.73
N MET A 18 13.59 -6.47 8.60
CA MET A 18 12.56 -6.27 7.58
C MET A 18 11.19 -6.57 8.16
N LYS A 19 10.29 -5.60 8.07
CA LYS A 19 8.90 -5.75 8.51
C LYS A 19 8.12 -6.56 7.48
N LYS A 20 7.19 -7.38 7.97
CA LYS A 20 6.20 -8.02 7.14
C LYS A 20 5.05 -7.03 6.91
N ILE A 21 4.80 -6.69 5.65
CA ILE A 21 3.90 -5.58 5.28
C ILE A 21 2.80 -6.12 4.37
N ALA A 22 1.53 -5.88 4.72
CA ALA A 22 0.39 -6.12 3.86
C ALA A 22 -0.08 -4.83 3.19
N ALA A 23 -0.73 -4.96 2.02
CA ALA A 23 -1.49 -3.88 1.40
C ALA A 23 -2.95 -4.30 1.22
N LEU A 24 -3.87 -3.38 1.49
CA LEU A 24 -5.31 -3.60 1.54
C LEU A 24 -6.03 -2.51 0.76
N THR A 25 -6.96 -2.91 -0.11
CA THR A 25 -7.83 -1.99 -0.86
C THR A 25 -9.22 -2.57 -1.08
N MET A 26 -10.14 -1.72 -1.52
CA MET A 26 -11.46 -2.11 -2.05
C MET A 26 -11.68 -1.46 -3.40
N ALA A 27 -12.14 -2.24 -4.38
CA ALA A 27 -12.44 -1.76 -5.72
C ALA A 27 -13.90 -2.00 -6.10
N ARG A 28 -14.50 -1.05 -6.83
CA ARG A 28 -15.78 -1.22 -7.51
C ARG A 28 -15.72 -0.61 -8.90
N ASN A 29 -15.95 -1.46 -9.93
CA ASN A 29 -15.98 -1.05 -11.35
C ASN A 29 -14.72 -0.30 -11.83
N ASP A 30 -13.58 -0.62 -11.24
CA ASP A 30 -12.30 0.01 -11.55
C ASP A 30 -11.20 -1.03 -11.78
N SER A 31 -11.39 -1.86 -12.81
CA SER A 31 -10.44 -2.91 -13.16
C SER A 31 -9.09 -2.36 -13.61
N PHE A 32 -9.07 -1.20 -14.28
CA PHE A 32 -7.84 -0.61 -14.77
C PHE A 32 -6.89 -0.23 -13.63
N PHE A 33 -7.37 0.52 -12.63
CA PHE A 33 -6.52 0.88 -11.49
C PHE A 33 -6.26 -0.32 -10.59
N LEU A 34 -7.18 -1.24 -10.44
CA LEU A 34 -6.97 -2.45 -9.65
C LEU A 34 -5.81 -3.30 -10.19
N GLU A 35 -5.73 -3.49 -11.51
CA GLU A 35 -4.61 -4.21 -12.12
C GLU A 35 -3.28 -3.49 -11.88
N LYS A 36 -3.25 -2.15 -11.99
CA LYS A 36 -2.06 -1.35 -11.67
C LYS A 36 -1.67 -1.43 -10.20
N TRP A 37 -2.67 -1.41 -9.31
CA TRP A 37 -2.48 -1.53 -7.87
C TRP A 37 -1.84 -2.88 -7.50
N ILE A 38 -2.36 -3.97 -8.07
CA ILE A 38 -1.81 -5.33 -7.88
C ILE A 38 -0.38 -5.42 -8.41
N ASP A 39 -0.12 -4.94 -9.63
CA ASP A 39 1.23 -4.95 -10.22
C ASP A 39 2.22 -4.17 -9.37
N TYR A 40 1.83 -2.99 -8.90
CA TYR A 40 2.71 -2.12 -8.13
C TYR A 40 3.02 -2.70 -6.75
N TYR A 41 1.99 -2.95 -5.96
CA TYR A 41 2.20 -3.45 -4.59
C TYR A 41 2.67 -4.90 -4.57
N GLY A 42 2.31 -5.72 -5.57
CA GLY A 42 2.81 -7.08 -5.73
C GLY A 42 4.33 -7.11 -5.95
N LYS A 43 4.85 -6.17 -6.75
CA LYS A 43 6.29 -6.00 -6.95
C LYS A 43 7.02 -5.51 -5.70
N GLU A 44 6.41 -4.60 -4.93
CA GLU A 44 7.03 -3.99 -3.76
C GLU A 44 6.95 -4.86 -2.50
N LEU A 45 5.88 -5.64 -2.34
CA LEU A 45 5.56 -6.35 -1.11
C LEU A 45 5.44 -7.87 -1.26
N GLY A 46 5.25 -8.37 -2.48
CA GLY A 46 4.84 -9.75 -2.78
C GLY A 46 3.33 -9.88 -2.93
N GLU A 47 2.88 -10.59 -3.97
CA GLU A 47 1.45 -10.74 -4.30
C GLU A 47 0.65 -11.38 -3.16
N GLU A 48 1.24 -12.34 -2.44
CA GLU A 48 0.63 -13.04 -1.31
C GLU A 48 0.31 -12.14 -0.12
N ASN A 49 0.87 -10.92 -0.08
CA ASN A 49 0.65 -9.92 0.95
C ASN A 49 -0.39 -8.86 0.54
N LEU A 50 -1.07 -9.07 -0.60
CA LEU A 50 -2.11 -8.17 -1.10
C LEU A 50 -3.50 -8.70 -0.74
N TYR A 51 -4.36 -7.81 -0.26
CA TYR A 51 -5.75 -8.08 0.11
C TYR A 51 -6.67 -7.11 -0.62
N VAL A 52 -7.59 -7.67 -1.40
CA VAL A 52 -8.51 -6.90 -2.24
C VAL A 52 -9.94 -7.29 -1.93
N PHE A 53 -10.78 -6.32 -1.60
CA PHE A 53 -12.22 -6.50 -1.59
C PHE A 53 -12.82 -6.02 -2.92
N LEU A 54 -13.51 -6.92 -3.64
CA LEU A 54 -14.35 -6.54 -4.78
C LEU A 54 -15.77 -6.30 -4.28
N ASP A 55 -16.24 -5.07 -4.38
CA ASP A 55 -17.57 -4.67 -3.93
C ASP A 55 -18.60 -4.89 -5.04
N GLY A 56 -19.06 -6.12 -5.16
CA GLY A 56 -20.07 -6.58 -6.10
C GLY A 56 -19.71 -7.87 -6.81
N ASN A 57 -20.68 -8.79 -6.91
CA ASN A 57 -20.56 -10.08 -7.58
C ASN A 57 -20.63 -9.94 -9.12
N ASP A 58 -20.91 -8.75 -9.60
CA ASP A 58 -21.06 -8.37 -11.00
C ASP A 58 -19.75 -7.92 -11.66
N GLN A 59 -18.64 -8.09 -10.96
CA GLN A 59 -17.30 -7.73 -11.44
C GLN A 59 -16.48 -8.98 -11.77
N ASN A 60 -15.65 -8.87 -12.79
CA ASN A 60 -14.66 -9.89 -13.10
C ASN A 60 -13.46 -9.78 -12.15
N LEU A 61 -12.85 -10.93 -11.86
CA LEU A 61 -11.55 -10.94 -11.17
C LEU A 61 -10.49 -10.28 -12.07
N PRO A 62 -9.54 -9.52 -11.51
CA PRO A 62 -8.45 -8.95 -12.28
C PRO A 62 -7.60 -10.04 -12.92
N ALA A 63 -7.18 -9.82 -14.17
CA ALA A 63 -6.41 -10.80 -14.93
C ALA A 63 -5.06 -11.14 -14.27
N ASN A 64 -4.51 -10.19 -13.54
CA ASN A 64 -3.24 -10.30 -12.79
C ASN A 64 -3.43 -10.60 -11.29
N ALA A 65 -4.55 -11.22 -10.90
CA ALA A 65 -4.82 -11.57 -9.50
C ALA A 65 -3.68 -12.38 -8.85
N GLY A 66 -3.02 -13.26 -9.60
CA GLY A 66 -1.88 -14.03 -9.15
C GLY A 66 -2.14 -14.76 -7.82
N LYS A 67 -1.32 -14.48 -6.81
CA LYS A 67 -1.45 -15.00 -5.45
C LYS A 67 -2.16 -14.04 -4.49
N SER A 68 -2.71 -12.93 -5.00
CA SER A 68 -3.40 -11.94 -4.17
C SER A 68 -4.65 -12.53 -3.52
N ASN A 69 -4.92 -12.12 -2.30
CA ASN A 69 -6.09 -12.54 -1.54
C ASN A 69 -7.29 -11.69 -1.94
N ILE A 70 -8.15 -12.22 -2.83
CA ILE A 70 -9.32 -11.49 -3.33
C ILE A 70 -10.58 -12.01 -2.66
N THR A 71 -11.32 -11.11 -2.03
CA THR A 71 -12.63 -11.38 -1.41
C THR A 71 -13.69 -10.62 -2.17
N VAL A 72 -14.68 -11.36 -2.71
CA VAL A 72 -15.86 -10.76 -3.37
C VAL A 72 -16.97 -10.62 -2.34
N ARG A 73 -17.52 -9.42 -2.21
CA ARG A 73 -18.70 -9.14 -1.35
C ARG A 73 -19.90 -8.72 -2.19
N SER A 74 -21.08 -8.93 -1.70
CA SER A 74 -22.29 -8.39 -2.33
C SER A 74 -22.32 -6.88 -2.18
N HIS A 75 -22.54 -6.16 -3.29
CA HIS A 75 -22.74 -4.73 -3.26
C HIS A 75 -24.09 -4.37 -2.64
N THR A 76 -24.08 -3.43 -1.71
CA THR A 76 -25.30 -2.84 -1.16
C THR A 76 -25.38 -1.39 -1.64
N GLN A 77 -26.49 -1.05 -2.28
CA GLN A 77 -26.72 0.32 -2.72
C GLN A 77 -26.94 1.22 -1.52
N MET A 78 -26.07 2.20 -1.36
CA MET A 78 -26.05 3.18 -0.24
C MET A 78 -25.89 4.58 -0.81
N SER A 79 -26.20 5.61 0.00
CA SER A 79 -25.71 6.95 -0.30
C SER A 79 -24.19 6.98 -0.27
N ARG A 80 -23.57 7.96 -0.94
CA ARG A 80 -22.09 8.08 -0.96
C ARG A 80 -21.51 8.11 0.45
N SER A 81 -22.08 8.91 1.33
CA SER A 81 -21.59 9.06 2.71
C SER A 81 -21.72 7.75 3.54
N GLU A 82 -22.78 6.97 3.33
CA GLU A 82 -22.97 5.68 3.99
C GLU A 82 -21.98 4.64 3.43
N GLY A 83 -21.82 4.61 2.10
CA GLY A 83 -20.87 3.71 1.43
C GLY A 83 -19.43 3.99 1.84
N ASP A 84 -19.02 5.25 1.97
CA ASP A 84 -17.69 5.62 2.45
C ASP A 84 -17.45 5.16 3.89
N LYS A 85 -18.46 5.30 4.77
CA LYS A 85 -18.37 4.81 6.16
C LYS A 85 -18.31 3.30 6.23
N ASP A 86 -19.14 2.59 5.46
CA ASP A 86 -19.14 1.12 5.39
C ASP A 86 -17.77 0.59 4.92
N ARG A 87 -17.23 1.20 3.86
CA ARG A 87 -15.91 0.86 3.33
C ARG A 87 -14.81 1.06 4.38
N ILE A 88 -14.77 2.24 5.01
CA ILE A 88 -13.77 2.55 6.04
C ILE A 88 -13.88 1.58 7.21
N ALA A 89 -15.08 1.29 7.69
CA ALA A 89 -15.31 0.35 8.79
C ALA A 89 -14.80 -1.05 8.43
N LEU A 90 -15.22 -1.59 7.27
CA LEU A 90 -14.81 -2.91 6.81
C LEU A 90 -13.28 -3.02 6.68
N LEU A 91 -12.65 -2.06 6.00
CA LEU A 91 -11.21 -2.09 5.79
C LEU A 91 -10.44 -1.93 7.10
N SER A 92 -10.92 -1.10 8.04
CA SER A 92 -10.31 -0.92 9.35
C SER A 92 -10.41 -2.17 10.21
N GLU A 93 -11.58 -2.82 10.25
CA GLU A 93 -11.79 -4.08 10.96
C GLU A 93 -10.91 -5.20 10.39
N PHE A 94 -10.87 -5.31 9.06
CA PHE A 94 -10.03 -6.31 8.42
C PHE A 94 -8.54 -6.05 8.63
N ALA A 95 -8.09 -4.79 8.53
CA ALA A 95 -6.72 -4.42 8.83
C ALA A 95 -6.31 -4.82 10.26
N ALA A 96 -7.22 -4.68 11.23
CA ALA A 96 -6.97 -5.10 12.61
C ALA A 96 -6.66 -6.61 12.71
N THR A 97 -7.32 -7.44 11.91
CA THR A 97 -7.02 -8.89 11.87
C THR A 97 -5.67 -9.21 11.23
N LEU A 98 -5.23 -8.38 10.28
CA LEU A 98 -3.95 -8.56 9.62
C LEU A 98 -2.76 -8.31 10.54
N PHE A 99 -2.90 -7.48 11.57
CA PHE A 99 -1.84 -7.24 12.56
C PHE A 99 -1.45 -8.47 13.40
N GLU A 100 -2.21 -9.56 13.34
CA GLU A 100 -1.80 -10.84 13.90
C GLU A 100 -0.62 -11.48 13.15
N GLN A 101 -0.42 -11.09 11.88
CA GLN A 101 0.57 -11.69 10.98
C GLN A 101 1.53 -10.68 10.34
N TYR A 102 1.21 -9.39 10.38
CA TYR A 102 1.93 -8.32 9.72
C TYR A 102 2.32 -7.22 10.70
N ASP A 103 3.51 -6.67 10.53
CA ASP A 103 4.01 -5.54 11.32
C ASP A 103 3.41 -4.21 10.87
N LEU A 104 3.02 -4.11 9.60
CA LEU A 104 2.40 -2.93 8.99
C LEU A 104 1.30 -3.35 8.01
N VAL A 105 0.25 -2.53 7.93
CA VAL A 105 -0.80 -2.63 6.91
C VAL A 105 -0.94 -1.30 6.20
N ILE A 106 -0.80 -1.31 4.88
CA ILE A 106 -1.05 -0.16 4.00
C ILE A 106 -2.51 -0.22 3.57
N GLY A 107 -3.31 0.80 3.91
CA GLY A 107 -4.66 0.98 3.36
C GLY A 107 -4.67 2.14 2.39
N THR A 108 -5.06 1.90 1.14
CA THR A 108 -5.17 2.93 0.10
C THR A 108 -6.42 2.72 -0.73
N ASP A 109 -6.89 3.76 -1.39
CA ASP A 109 -7.83 3.60 -2.49
C ASP A 109 -7.14 2.92 -3.68
N VAL A 110 -7.92 2.32 -4.56
CA VAL A 110 -7.39 1.51 -5.66
C VAL A 110 -6.57 2.33 -6.67
N ASP A 111 -6.80 3.63 -6.74
CA ASP A 111 -6.10 4.61 -7.57
C ASP A 111 -5.00 5.36 -6.82
N GLU A 112 -4.73 5.00 -5.56
CA GLU A 112 -3.68 5.61 -4.74
C GLU A 112 -2.44 4.70 -4.62
N PHE A 113 -1.27 5.31 -4.80
CA PHE A 113 0.02 4.61 -4.76
C PHE A 113 0.97 5.28 -3.77
N LEU A 114 1.32 4.57 -2.71
CA LEU A 114 2.32 5.03 -1.76
C LEU A 114 3.72 4.83 -2.36
N ALA A 115 4.36 5.91 -2.76
CA ALA A 115 5.68 5.89 -3.38
C ALA A 115 6.74 6.53 -2.49
N VAL A 116 7.96 5.99 -2.55
CA VAL A 116 9.12 6.58 -1.89
C VAL A 116 9.76 7.63 -2.81
N ASP A 117 10.20 8.77 -2.26
CA ASP A 117 10.96 9.76 -3.04
C ASP A 117 12.16 9.06 -3.71
N PRO A 118 12.30 9.14 -5.03
CA PRO A 118 13.43 8.53 -5.76
C PRO A 118 14.81 8.90 -5.22
N LYS A 119 14.94 10.07 -4.56
CA LYS A 119 16.18 10.48 -3.92
C LYS A 119 16.60 9.57 -2.76
N CYS A 120 15.67 8.85 -2.15
CA CYS A 120 15.97 7.91 -1.08
C CYS A 120 16.67 6.64 -1.60
N ASN A 121 16.61 6.35 -2.89
CA ASN A 121 17.23 5.20 -3.55
C ASN A 121 17.00 3.87 -2.80
N THR A 122 15.74 3.62 -2.42
CA THR A 122 15.34 2.45 -1.66
C THR A 122 13.95 1.97 -2.11
N SER A 123 13.62 0.69 -1.87
CA SER A 123 12.27 0.16 -2.12
C SER A 123 11.29 0.61 -1.05
N LEU A 124 9.98 0.56 -1.36
CA LEU A 124 8.91 0.87 -0.42
C LEU A 124 9.02 0.01 0.86
N SER A 125 9.20 -1.30 0.70
CA SER A 125 9.30 -2.23 1.82
C SER A 125 10.48 -1.91 2.76
N LYS A 126 11.65 -1.58 2.21
CA LYS A 126 12.83 -1.18 2.99
C LYS A 126 12.61 0.15 3.69
N TYR A 127 12.05 1.14 2.98
CA TYR A 127 11.78 2.45 3.55
C TYR A 127 10.82 2.32 4.74
N LEU A 128 9.69 1.65 4.58
CA LEU A 128 8.71 1.46 5.65
C LEU A 128 9.29 0.65 6.83
N SER A 129 10.15 -0.33 6.55
CA SER A 129 10.82 -1.10 7.60
C SER A 129 11.76 -0.25 8.45
N SER A 130 12.34 0.81 7.88
CA SER A 130 13.23 1.73 8.59
C SER A 130 12.49 2.74 9.49
N LEU A 131 11.18 2.93 9.28
CA LEU A 131 10.40 3.88 10.07
C LEU A 131 10.01 3.29 11.42
N ASN A 132 10.07 4.10 12.46
CA ASN A 132 9.48 3.78 13.76
C ASN A 132 8.03 4.29 13.78
N ILE A 133 7.07 3.41 13.43
CA ILE A 133 5.65 3.73 13.39
C ILE A 133 5.01 3.12 14.62
N GLU A 134 4.56 3.94 15.56
CA GLU A 134 3.91 3.49 16.80
C GLU A 134 2.40 3.33 16.65
N THR A 135 1.77 4.13 15.80
CA THR A 135 0.32 4.08 15.57
C THR A 135 0.00 4.07 14.08
N SER A 136 -0.07 5.24 13.46
CA SER A 136 -0.33 5.39 12.03
C SER A 136 0.47 6.55 11.45
N VAL A 137 0.73 6.49 10.15
CA VAL A 137 1.37 7.55 9.39
C VAL A 137 0.69 7.66 8.03
N SER A 138 0.55 8.89 7.54
CA SER A 138 0.05 9.16 6.19
C SER A 138 1.17 9.72 5.32
N GLY A 139 1.15 9.38 4.03
CA GLY A 139 1.99 10.01 3.03
C GLY A 139 1.52 11.43 2.69
N LEU A 140 2.37 12.22 2.04
CA LEU A 140 1.97 13.46 1.40
C LEU A 140 1.15 13.11 0.14
N GLY A 141 -0.11 13.58 0.09
CA GLY A 141 -0.95 13.41 -1.10
C GLY A 141 -0.46 14.30 -2.24
N VAL A 142 -0.31 13.72 -3.43
CA VAL A 142 0.01 14.42 -4.67
C VAL A 142 -0.93 13.94 -5.76
N ASP A 143 -1.74 14.86 -6.29
CA ASP A 143 -2.59 14.55 -7.44
C ASP A 143 -1.78 14.62 -8.73
N VAL A 144 -1.91 13.60 -9.57
CA VAL A 144 -1.27 13.53 -10.87
C VAL A 144 -2.32 13.69 -11.96
N GLY A 145 -2.24 14.78 -12.70
CA GLY A 145 -3.11 15.06 -13.84
C GLY A 145 -2.38 14.89 -15.17
N GLN A 146 -3.06 14.34 -16.18
CA GLN A 146 -2.56 14.33 -17.55
C GLN A 146 -2.88 15.66 -18.20
N HIS A 147 -1.85 16.41 -18.59
CA HIS A 147 -2.02 17.55 -19.49
C HIS A 147 -2.10 17.05 -20.94
N SER A 148 -3.23 17.32 -21.60
CA SER A 148 -3.28 17.24 -23.06
C SER A 148 -2.43 18.36 -23.63
N VAL A 149 -1.40 18.00 -24.37
CA VAL A 149 -0.55 18.94 -25.16
C VAL A 149 -1.28 19.29 -26.44
#